data_dfd2d1b62b9f23a2e5dafbb688bb29eb
#
_entry.id   dfd2d1b62b9f23a2e5dafbb688bb29eb
#
_cell.length_a   1.000
_cell.length_b   1.000
_cell.length_c   1.000
_cell.angle_alpha   90.00
_cell.angle_beta   90.00
_cell.angle_gamma   90.00
#
_symmetry.space_group_name_H-M   'P 1'
#
loop_
_entity.id
_entity.type
_entity.pdbx_description
1 polymer ?
#
loop_
_entity_poly.entity_id
_entity_poly.type
_entity_poly.pdbx_seq_one_letter_code
_entity_poly.pdbx_strand_id
1 'polypeptide(L)'
;MATLYDRIQGYPLADRESVALVSIDLSPLFRRLVEDFLPNAEIVADKFHVVRLANDALDSIRKEVQTGLDKHNRKWFKNSRRVLLRRQHKLSSGERAKLSQMFSLSEKLILAHALKEEYYRLFDSCDRKTFKEWLRNFREHVL
;
A
#
# COMPACT_ATOMS: atom_id res chain seq x y z
N MET A 1 32.40 9.01 -0.71
CA MET A 1 31.56 7.88 -0.31
C MET A 1 31.22 7.05 -1.54
N ALA A 2 31.51 5.74 -1.54
CA ALA A 2 31.10 4.86 -2.64
C ALA A 2 29.56 4.83 -2.73
N THR A 3 29.03 4.95 -3.95
CA THR A 3 27.59 4.83 -4.19
C THR A 3 27.13 3.38 -4.01
N LEU A 4 25.82 3.14 -3.93
CA LEU A 4 25.28 1.77 -3.88
C LEU A 4 25.68 0.98 -5.16
N TYR A 5 25.74 1.65 -6.30
CA TYR A 5 26.24 1.10 -7.55
C TYR A 5 27.67 0.57 -7.44
N ASP A 6 28.59 1.39 -6.94
CA ASP A 6 30.01 1.02 -6.77
C ASP A 6 30.16 -0.21 -5.85
N ARG A 7 29.31 -0.29 -4.81
CA ARG A 7 29.33 -1.42 -3.87
C ARG A 7 28.87 -2.72 -4.52
N ILE A 8 27.75 -2.70 -5.25
CA ILE A 8 27.22 -3.90 -5.90
C ILE A 8 28.15 -4.36 -7.01
N GLN A 9 28.69 -3.43 -7.80
CA GLN A 9 29.65 -3.75 -8.84
C GLN A 9 30.95 -4.35 -8.30
N GLY A 10 31.32 -4.05 -7.06
CA GLY A 10 32.49 -4.62 -6.39
C GLY A 10 32.37 -6.10 -6.04
N TYR A 11 31.18 -6.71 -6.08
CA TYR A 11 31.01 -8.15 -5.89
C TYR A 11 31.34 -8.92 -7.18
N PRO A 12 31.91 -10.15 -7.07
CA PRO A 12 32.12 -11.03 -8.22
C PRO A 12 30.82 -11.29 -8.99
N LEU A 13 30.93 -11.47 -10.30
CA LEU A 13 29.75 -11.74 -11.14
C LEU A 13 28.98 -12.97 -10.69
N ALA A 14 29.71 -14.03 -10.33
CA ALA A 14 29.10 -15.30 -9.83
C ALA A 14 28.24 -15.08 -8.57
N ASP A 15 28.65 -14.21 -7.67
CA ASP A 15 27.88 -13.88 -6.46
C ASP A 15 26.61 -13.09 -6.85
N ARG A 16 26.73 -12.17 -7.79
CA ARG A 16 25.59 -11.39 -8.30
C ARG A 16 24.59 -12.24 -9.07
N GLU A 17 25.06 -13.21 -9.84
CA GLU A 17 24.23 -14.19 -10.57
C GLU A 17 23.54 -15.20 -9.64
N SER A 18 24.09 -15.42 -8.45
CA SER A 18 23.50 -16.32 -7.44
C SER A 18 22.28 -15.72 -6.73
N VAL A 19 22.05 -14.41 -6.86
CA VAL A 19 20.90 -13.73 -6.23
C VAL A 19 19.63 -14.09 -6.99
N ALA A 20 18.75 -14.84 -6.34
CA ALA A 20 17.51 -15.31 -6.95
C ALA A 20 16.33 -14.31 -6.78
N LEU A 21 16.34 -13.51 -5.70
CA LEU A 21 15.21 -12.63 -5.37
C LEU A 21 15.69 -11.36 -4.68
N VAL A 22 15.15 -10.22 -5.10
CA VAL A 22 15.40 -8.93 -4.46
C VAL A 22 14.08 -8.23 -4.13
N SER A 23 13.88 -7.93 -2.86
CA SER A 23 12.77 -7.09 -2.42
C SER A 23 13.19 -5.62 -2.46
N ILE A 24 12.45 -4.80 -3.22
CA ILE A 24 12.70 -3.36 -3.32
C ILE A 24 11.46 -2.56 -2.94
N ASP A 25 11.68 -1.30 -2.58
CA ASP A 25 10.61 -0.32 -2.59
C ASP A 25 10.15 -0.04 -4.04
N LEU A 26 9.15 0.78 -4.24
CA LEU A 26 8.61 1.10 -5.58
C LEU A 26 9.48 2.12 -6.33
N SER A 27 10.74 2.32 -5.92
CA SER A 27 11.67 3.25 -6.55
C SER A 27 12.14 2.75 -7.92
N PRO A 28 11.96 3.54 -8.99
CA PRO A 28 12.50 3.20 -10.32
C PRO A 28 14.04 3.08 -10.32
N LEU A 29 14.70 3.81 -9.42
CA LEU A 29 16.17 3.78 -9.31
C LEU A 29 16.65 2.42 -8.83
N PHE A 30 16.04 1.88 -7.78
CA PHE A 30 16.42 0.54 -7.28
C PHE A 30 16.04 -0.56 -8.26
N ARG A 31 14.94 -0.41 -8.99
CA ARG A 31 14.58 -1.35 -10.06
C ARG A 31 15.69 -1.45 -11.11
N ARG A 32 16.15 -0.29 -11.65
CA ARG A 32 17.24 -0.25 -12.63
C ARG A 32 18.51 -0.88 -12.09
N LEU A 33 18.88 -0.57 -10.84
CA LEU A 33 20.06 -1.13 -10.21
C LEU A 33 20.00 -2.68 -10.16
N VAL A 34 18.86 -3.26 -9.83
CA VAL A 34 18.70 -4.72 -9.84
C VAL A 34 18.79 -5.26 -11.25
N GLU A 35 18.11 -4.66 -12.22
CA GLU A 35 18.13 -5.07 -13.64
C GLU A 35 19.54 -5.00 -14.24
N ASP A 36 20.34 -3.98 -13.87
CA ASP A 36 21.70 -3.78 -14.41
C ASP A 36 22.75 -4.71 -13.77
N PHE A 37 22.60 -5.04 -12.49
CA PHE A 37 23.68 -5.70 -11.73
C PHE A 37 23.37 -7.10 -11.23
N LEU A 38 22.09 -7.51 -11.19
CA LEU A 38 21.63 -8.80 -10.64
C LEU A 38 20.78 -9.53 -11.69
N PRO A 39 21.40 -10.09 -12.75
CA PRO A 39 20.70 -10.51 -13.97
C PRO A 39 19.69 -11.64 -13.77
N ASN A 40 19.90 -12.48 -12.75
CA ASN A 40 19.03 -13.63 -12.46
C ASN A 40 17.98 -13.33 -11.37
N ALA A 41 18.00 -12.13 -10.78
CA ALA A 41 17.15 -11.80 -9.65
C ALA A 41 15.71 -11.49 -10.08
N GLU A 42 14.74 -12.16 -9.48
CA GLU A 42 13.33 -11.77 -9.55
C GLU A 42 13.10 -10.56 -8.62
N ILE A 43 12.51 -9.48 -9.17
CA ILE A 43 12.19 -8.29 -8.39
C ILE A 43 10.81 -8.43 -7.76
N VAL A 44 10.76 -8.30 -6.44
CA VAL A 44 9.53 -8.30 -5.65
C VAL A 44 9.33 -6.94 -4.99
N ALA A 45 8.14 -6.38 -5.13
CA ALA A 45 7.79 -5.16 -4.43
C ALA A 45 7.66 -5.39 -2.92
N ASP A 46 8.28 -4.53 -2.11
CA ASP A 46 8.12 -4.58 -0.66
C ASP A 46 6.66 -4.32 -0.28
N LYS A 47 6.05 -5.31 0.36
CA LYS A 47 4.65 -5.26 0.84
C LYS A 47 4.36 -4.02 1.69
N PHE A 48 5.31 -3.61 2.53
CA PHE A 48 5.12 -2.44 3.40
C PHE A 48 4.91 -1.16 2.59
N HIS A 49 5.69 -0.96 1.54
CA HIS A 49 5.58 0.23 0.69
C HIS A 49 4.28 0.23 -0.10
N VAL A 50 3.85 -0.92 -0.59
CA VAL A 50 2.59 -1.06 -1.32
C VAL A 50 1.39 -0.79 -0.41
N VAL A 51 1.39 -1.35 0.80
CA VAL A 51 0.35 -1.12 1.83
C VAL A 51 0.32 0.36 2.26
N ARG A 52 1.48 1.00 2.36
CA ARG A 52 1.57 2.43 2.67
C ARG A 52 0.86 3.29 1.63
N LEU A 53 1.02 3.00 0.33
CA LEU A 53 0.33 3.74 -0.72
C LEU A 53 -1.20 3.67 -0.58
N ALA A 54 -1.76 2.50 -0.30
CA ALA A 54 -3.20 2.35 -0.06
C ALA A 54 -3.67 3.16 1.16
N ASN A 55 -2.89 3.16 2.23
CA ASN A 55 -3.18 3.95 3.43
C ASN A 55 -3.09 5.46 3.16
N ASP A 56 -2.10 5.90 2.40
CA ASP A 56 -1.91 7.31 2.06
C ASP A 56 -3.04 7.81 1.14
N ALA A 57 -3.50 6.98 0.19
CA ALA A 57 -4.65 7.30 -0.65
C ALA A 57 -5.93 7.44 0.18
N LEU A 58 -6.20 6.50 1.10
CA LEU A 58 -7.35 6.57 1.99
C LEU A 58 -7.27 7.80 2.93
N ASP A 59 -6.08 8.11 3.46
CA ASP A 59 -5.87 9.30 4.31
C ASP A 59 -6.07 10.62 3.54
N SER A 60 -5.77 10.63 2.25
CA SER A 60 -6.04 11.78 1.38
C SER A 60 -7.54 12.02 1.22
N ILE A 61 -8.33 10.96 0.98
CA ILE A 61 -9.80 11.03 0.93
C ILE A 61 -10.36 11.47 2.29
N ARG A 62 -9.84 10.92 3.40
CA ARG A 62 -10.21 11.38 4.74
C ARG A 62 -10.00 12.87 4.92
N LYS A 63 -8.84 13.40 4.50
CA LYS A 63 -8.52 14.83 4.60
C LYS A 63 -9.48 15.68 3.76
N GLU A 64 -9.81 15.23 2.56
CA GLU A 64 -10.79 15.89 1.69
C GLU A 64 -12.16 15.98 2.38
N VAL A 65 -12.70 14.86 2.87
CA VAL A 65 -13.96 14.83 3.64
C VAL A 65 -13.89 15.75 4.86
N GLN A 66 -12.77 15.74 5.59
CA GLN A 66 -12.56 16.55 6.78
C GLN A 66 -12.67 18.05 6.49
N THR A 67 -12.32 18.53 5.30
CA THR A 67 -12.40 19.98 4.98
C THR A 67 -13.82 20.49 4.98
N GLY A 68 -14.81 19.65 4.64
CA GLY A 68 -16.23 19.99 4.63
C GLY A 68 -16.92 19.93 6.00
N LEU A 69 -16.24 19.47 7.06
CA LEU A 69 -16.83 19.32 8.39
C LEU A 69 -16.71 20.58 9.23
N ASP A 70 -17.63 20.78 10.19
CA ASP A 70 -17.53 21.78 11.22
C ASP A 70 -16.32 21.55 12.15
N LYS A 71 -15.98 22.55 12.97
CA LYS A 71 -14.76 22.54 13.82
C LYS A 71 -14.72 21.35 14.79
N HIS A 72 -15.88 20.97 15.38
CA HIS A 72 -15.95 19.89 16.35
C HIS A 72 -15.75 18.54 15.66
N ASN A 73 -16.52 18.26 14.63
CA ASN A 73 -16.43 17.04 13.84
C ASN A 73 -15.07 16.89 13.16
N ARG A 74 -14.48 18.00 12.69
CA ARG A 74 -13.13 18.00 12.11
C ARG A 74 -12.08 17.49 13.08
N LYS A 75 -12.10 17.92 14.35
CA LYS A 75 -11.16 17.46 15.38
C LYS A 75 -11.35 15.97 15.70
N TRP A 76 -12.60 15.56 15.87
CA TRP A 76 -12.94 14.18 16.13
C TRP A 76 -12.52 13.26 14.96
N PHE A 77 -12.80 13.65 13.74
CA PHE A 77 -12.46 12.93 12.52
C PHE A 77 -10.94 12.77 12.34
N LYS A 78 -10.18 13.85 12.61
CA LYS A 78 -8.71 13.80 12.60
C LYS A 78 -8.17 12.78 13.61
N ASN A 79 -8.70 12.77 14.82
CA ASN A 79 -8.29 11.85 15.89
C ASN A 79 -8.70 10.38 15.61
N SER A 80 -9.68 10.18 14.75
CA SER A 80 -10.15 8.84 14.33
C SER A 80 -9.35 8.23 13.16
N ARG A 81 -8.35 8.93 12.63
CA ARG A 81 -7.48 8.48 11.52
C ARG A 81 -6.98 7.04 11.72
N ARG A 82 -6.48 6.73 12.92
CA ARG A 82 -5.93 5.40 13.22
C ARG A 82 -6.97 4.27 13.06
N VAL A 83 -8.22 4.53 13.40
CA VAL A 83 -9.32 3.58 13.25
C VAL A 83 -9.56 3.28 11.77
N LEU A 84 -9.58 4.31 10.94
CA LEU A 84 -9.79 4.19 9.50
C LEU A 84 -8.70 3.38 8.79
N LEU A 85 -7.44 3.59 9.18
CA LEU A 85 -6.29 2.94 8.54
C LEU A 85 -6.04 1.51 9.05
N ARG A 86 -6.54 1.16 10.23
CA ARG A 86 -6.41 -0.18 10.79
C ARG A 86 -7.25 -1.18 10.02
N ARG A 87 -6.82 -2.44 9.96
CA ARG A 87 -7.60 -3.53 9.38
C ARG A 87 -8.91 -3.72 10.12
N GLN A 88 -10.01 -3.86 9.41
CA GLN A 88 -11.36 -3.94 10.00
C GLN A 88 -11.50 -5.09 11.01
N HIS A 89 -10.94 -6.26 10.72
CA HIS A 89 -11.01 -7.41 11.62
C HIS A 89 -10.22 -7.21 12.93
N LYS A 90 -9.30 -6.24 12.99
CA LYS A 90 -8.51 -5.91 14.19
C LYS A 90 -9.13 -4.78 15.03
N LEU A 91 -10.28 -4.26 14.62
CA LEU A 91 -10.97 -3.19 15.34
C LEU A 91 -11.79 -3.77 16.50
N SER A 92 -11.71 -3.12 17.68
CA SER A 92 -12.60 -3.36 18.80
C SER A 92 -14.03 -2.91 18.48
N SER A 93 -15.01 -3.31 19.30
CA SER A 93 -16.40 -2.87 19.15
C SER A 93 -16.56 -1.35 19.16
N GLY A 94 -15.88 -0.66 20.08
CA GLY A 94 -15.88 0.81 20.15
C GLY A 94 -15.22 1.47 18.93
N GLU A 95 -14.15 0.89 18.38
CA GLU A 95 -13.52 1.37 17.17
C GLU A 95 -14.40 1.16 15.93
N ARG A 96 -15.14 0.03 15.85
CA ARG A 96 -16.14 -0.22 14.79
C ARG A 96 -17.26 0.80 14.81
N ALA A 97 -17.78 1.15 16.00
CA ALA A 97 -18.79 2.19 16.15
C ALA A 97 -18.27 3.56 15.63
N LYS A 98 -17.02 3.92 15.96
CA LYS A 98 -16.36 5.13 15.41
C LYS A 98 -16.24 5.07 13.89
N LEU A 99 -15.85 3.93 13.34
CA LEU A 99 -15.74 3.75 11.89
C LEU A 99 -17.11 3.93 11.21
N SER A 100 -18.18 3.35 11.78
CA SER A 100 -19.55 3.52 11.30
C SER A 100 -19.98 4.99 11.29
N GLN A 101 -19.66 5.75 12.35
CA GLN A 101 -19.90 7.19 12.39
C GLN A 101 -19.11 7.96 11.31
N MET A 102 -17.87 7.56 11.02
CA MET A 102 -17.11 8.17 9.92
C MET A 102 -17.78 7.91 8.55
N PHE A 103 -18.31 6.71 8.37
CA PHE A 103 -18.97 6.31 7.14
C PHE A 103 -20.29 7.04 6.90
N SER A 104 -21.05 7.40 7.95
CA SER A 104 -22.28 8.19 7.80
C SER A 104 -22.03 9.61 7.28
N LEU A 105 -20.77 10.07 7.28
CA LEU A 105 -20.38 11.40 6.80
C LEU A 105 -20.01 11.43 5.31
N SER A 106 -19.70 10.28 4.70
CA SER A 106 -19.25 10.24 3.31
C SER A 106 -19.26 8.84 2.71
N GLU A 107 -20.04 8.65 1.64
CA GLU A 107 -20.03 7.43 0.84
C GLU A 107 -18.67 7.18 0.17
N LYS A 108 -17.99 8.25 -0.27
CA LYS A 108 -16.63 8.16 -0.82
C LYS A 108 -15.66 7.52 0.16
N LEU A 109 -15.83 7.77 1.47
CA LEU A 109 -15.00 7.16 2.50
C LEU A 109 -15.31 5.67 2.69
N ILE A 110 -16.58 5.28 2.56
CA ILE A 110 -17.00 3.86 2.60
C ILE A 110 -16.30 3.09 1.47
N LEU A 111 -16.43 3.60 0.24
CA LEU A 111 -15.82 2.98 -0.94
C LEU A 111 -14.31 2.86 -0.82
N ALA A 112 -13.64 3.94 -0.45
CA ALA A 112 -12.19 3.95 -0.29
C ALA A 112 -11.69 2.99 0.80
N HIS A 113 -12.43 2.86 1.91
CA HIS A 113 -12.12 1.90 2.96
C HIS A 113 -12.34 0.46 2.50
N ALA A 114 -13.43 0.19 1.79
CA ALA A 114 -13.71 -1.14 1.23
C ALA A 114 -12.61 -1.57 0.25
N LEU A 115 -12.17 -0.68 -0.63
CA LEU A 115 -11.06 -0.92 -1.55
C LEU A 115 -9.74 -1.21 -0.81
N LYS A 116 -9.45 -0.49 0.28
CA LYS A 116 -8.28 -0.77 1.13
C LYS A 116 -8.37 -2.17 1.74
N GLU A 117 -9.52 -2.57 2.29
CA GLU A 117 -9.70 -3.91 2.89
C GLU A 117 -9.59 -5.02 1.84
N GLU A 118 -10.14 -4.80 0.65
CA GLU A 118 -9.99 -5.71 -0.49
C GLU A 118 -8.53 -5.88 -0.89
N TYR A 119 -7.82 -4.77 -1.01
CA TYR A 119 -6.40 -4.76 -1.31
C TYR A 119 -5.57 -5.54 -0.28
N TYR A 120 -5.88 -5.38 1.01
CA TYR A 120 -5.22 -6.17 2.06
C TYR A 120 -5.50 -7.66 1.96
N ARG A 121 -6.74 -8.06 1.61
CA ARG A 121 -7.11 -9.47 1.40
C ARG A 121 -6.30 -10.11 0.28
N LEU A 122 -6.10 -9.38 -0.80
CA LEU A 122 -5.27 -9.83 -1.91
C LEU A 122 -3.84 -10.18 -1.46
N PHE A 123 -3.23 -9.33 -0.66
CA PHE A 123 -1.88 -9.58 -0.14
C PHE A 123 -1.78 -10.74 0.85
N ASP A 124 -2.87 -11.10 1.49
CA ASP A 124 -2.87 -12.15 2.50
C ASP A 124 -3.15 -13.55 1.91
N SER A 125 -3.84 -13.63 0.77
CA SER A 125 -4.37 -14.89 0.25
C SER A 125 -4.09 -15.14 -1.23
N CYS A 126 -3.35 -14.26 -1.91
CA CYS A 126 -3.34 -14.23 -3.36
C CYS A 126 -2.08 -14.87 -3.95
N ASP A 127 -2.27 -15.81 -4.86
CA ASP A 127 -1.27 -16.18 -5.83
C ASP A 127 -1.17 -15.16 -6.98
N ARG A 128 -0.13 -15.27 -7.80
CA ARG A 128 0.15 -14.33 -8.89
C ARG A 128 -1.00 -14.26 -9.93
N LYS A 129 -1.73 -15.35 -10.14
CA LYS A 129 -2.83 -15.42 -11.12
C LYS A 129 -4.03 -14.62 -10.63
N THR A 130 -4.47 -14.88 -9.41
CA THR A 130 -5.58 -14.18 -8.75
C THR A 130 -5.33 -12.67 -8.65
N PHE A 131 -4.08 -12.25 -8.35
CA PHE A 131 -3.72 -10.84 -8.33
C PHE A 131 -3.85 -10.16 -9.70
N LYS A 132 -3.40 -10.83 -10.78
CA LYS A 132 -3.51 -10.31 -12.15
C LYS A 132 -4.98 -10.19 -12.60
N GLU A 133 -5.81 -11.17 -12.26
CA GLU A 133 -7.24 -11.15 -12.55
C GLU A 133 -7.94 -10.01 -11.82
N TRP A 134 -7.65 -9.84 -10.53
CA TRP A 134 -8.17 -8.72 -9.75
C TRP A 134 -7.76 -7.36 -10.35
N LEU A 135 -6.48 -7.18 -10.69
CA LEU A 135 -5.98 -5.94 -11.26
C LEU A 135 -6.64 -5.60 -12.60
N ARG A 136 -6.91 -6.61 -13.43
CA ARG A 136 -7.64 -6.42 -14.68
C ARG A 136 -9.07 -5.96 -14.41
N ASN A 137 -9.79 -6.66 -13.55
CA ASN A 137 -11.16 -6.32 -13.18
C ASN A 137 -11.26 -4.93 -12.54
N PHE A 138 -10.29 -4.57 -11.70
CA PHE A 138 -10.23 -3.25 -11.10
C PHE A 138 -10.10 -2.14 -12.15
N ARG A 139 -9.23 -2.33 -13.15
CA ARG A 139 -9.06 -1.35 -14.24
C ARG A 139 -10.30 -1.20 -15.10
N GLU A 140 -11.03 -2.29 -15.35
CA GLU A 140 -12.22 -2.30 -16.20
C GLU A 140 -13.45 -1.66 -15.51
N HIS A 141 -13.52 -1.67 -14.19
CA HIS A 141 -14.73 -1.25 -13.44
C HIS A 141 -14.56 0.01 -12.59
N VAL A 142 -13.33 0.47 -12.35
CA VAL A 142 -13.05 1.57 -11.43
C VAL A 142 -12.33 2.75 -12.09
N LEU A 143 -11.70 2.55 -13.23
CA LEU A 143 -11.03 3.57 -14.03
C LEU A 143 -11.75 3.82 -15.34
#